data_a7937fa59c3fc0ac1c528917fee2803c
#
_entry.id   a7937fa59c3fc0ac1c528917fee2803c
#
_cell.length_a   1.000
_cell.length_b   1.000
_cell.length_c   1.000
_cell.angle_alpha   90.00
_cell.angle_beta   90.00
_cell.angle_gamma   90.00
#
_symmetry.space_group_name_H-M   'P 1'
#
loop_
_entity.id
_entity.type
_entity.pdbx_description
1 polymer ?
#
loop_
_entity_poly.entity_id
_entity_poly.type
_entity_poly.pdbx_seq_one_letter_code
_entity_poly.pdbx_strand_id
1 'polypeptide(L)'
;METTKDLEKYTYDLLAERGVTLDDIAELVFYVQKPYMPNLKLEECRTSVASVLSKREVHNAIITGIELDKLTEQNKLSQPLQRIVANDESLYGIDEILAFS
;
A
#
# COMPACT_ATOMS: atom_id res chain seq x y z
N MET A 1 6.31 -22.74 3.94
CA MET A 1 6.03 -21.53 4.77
C MET A 1 6.65 -20.32 4.13
N GLU A 2 5.90 -19.25 4.04
CA GLU A 2 6.38 -18.01 3.43
C GLU A 2 7.37 -17.30 4.36
N THR A 3 8.52 -16.86 3.82
CA THR A 3 9.46 -16.04 4.56
C THR A 3 9.06 -14.57 4.43
N THR A 4 9.68 -13.71 5.25
CA THR A 4 9.44 -12.26 5.15
C THR A 4 9.86 -11.73 3.77
N LYS A 5 10.97 -12.26 3.21
CA LYS A 5 11.40 -11.86 1.85
C LYS A 5 10.42 -12.31 0.78
N ASP A 6 9.84 -13.49 0.92
CA ASP A 6 8.86 -13.99 -0.02
C ASP A 6 7.59 -13.14 0.01
N LEU A 7 7.14 -12.76 1.21
CA LEU A 7 5.98 -11.89 1.37
C LEU A 7 6.26 -10.49 0.83
N GLU A 8 7.48 -9.98 1.01
CA GLU A 8 7.87 -8.68 0.48
C GLU A 8 7.78 -8.68 -1.05
N LYS A 9 8.38 -9.71 -1.68
CA LYS A 9 8.32 -9.83 -3.14
C LYS A 9 6.89 -9.94 -3.63
N TYR A 10 6.09 -10.77 -2.98
CA TYR A 10 4.69 -10.95 -3.33
C TYR A 10 3.92 -9.63 -3.23
N THR A 11 4.21 -8.85 -2.19
CA THR A 11 3.58 -7.54 -1.99
C THR A 11 3.92 -6.58 -3.12
N TYR A 12 5.21 -6.51 -3.50
CA TYR A 12 5.63 -5.67 -4.63
C TYR A 12 4.95 -6.10 -5.93
N ASP A 13 4.84 -7.41 -6.15
CA ASP A 13 4.20 -7.95 -7.35
C ASP A 13 2.71 -7.59 -7.39
N LEU A 14 2.02 -7.69 -6.26
CA LEU A 14 0.60 -7.32 -6.17
C LEU A 14 0.39 -5.83 -6.42
N LEU A 15 1.23 -4.99 -5.85
CA LEU A 15 1.16 -3.54 -6.08
C LEU A 15 1.38 -3.24 -7.56
N ALA A 16 2.36 -3.90 -8.19
CA ALA A 16 2.63 -3.72 -9.61
C ALA A 16 1.44 -4.12 -10.48
N GLU A 17 0.74 -5.20 -10.13
CA GLU A 17 -0.50 -5.60 -10.83
C GLU A 17 -1.56 -4.49 -10.78
N ARG A 18 -1.60 -3.74 -9.69
CA ARG A 18 -2.54 -2.62 -9.52
C ARG A 18 -1.99 -1.32 -10.08
N GLY A 19 -0.85 -1.37 -10.75
CA GLY A 19 -0.24 -0.20 -11.38
C GLY A 19 0.52 0.72 -10.41
N VAL A 20 0.95 0.19 -9.27
CA VAL A 20 1.62 0.98 -8.23
C VAL A 20 3.06 0.49 -8.04
N THR A 21 4.01 1.40 -8.12
CA THR A 21 5.43 1.10 -7.88
C THR A 21 5.89 1.77 -6.60
N LEU A 22 7.06 1.37 -6.10
CA LEU A 22 7.69 2.02 -4.94
C LEU A 22 7.87 3.51 -5.20
N ASP A 23 8.30 3.89 -6.40
CA ASP A 23 8.50 5.30 -6.75
C ASP A 23 7.20 6.08 -6.72
N ASP A 24 6.09 5.49 -7.17
CA ASP A 24 4.77 6.13 -7.10
C ASP A 24 4.40 6.45 -5.66
N ILE A 25 4.63 5.50 -4.76
CA ILE A 25 4.33 5.66 -3.34
C ILE A 25 5.25 6.73 -2.73
N ALA A 26 6.54 6.69 -3.07
CA ALA A 26 7.51 7.67 -2.56
C ALA A 26 7.14 9.08 -3.00
N GLU A 27 6.69 9.25 -4.25
CA GLU A 27 6.26 10.54 -4.77
C GLU A 27 5.03 11.05 -4.03
N LEU A 28 4.09 10.16 -3.72
CA LEU A 28 2.90 10.52 -2.96
C LEU A 28 3.26 10.96 -1.54
N VAL A 29 4.14 10.21 -0.87
CA VAL A 29 4.62 10.56 0.47
C VAL A 29 5.32 11.92 0.42
N PHE A 30 6.16 12.15 -0.57
CA PHE A 30 6.85 13.41 -0.77
C PHE A 30 5.86 14.56 -0.90
N TYR A 31 4.86 14.39 -1.76
CA TYR A 31 3.85 15.40 -2.00
C TYR A 31 3.08 15.76 -0.71
N VAL A 32 2.72 14.75 0.06
CA VAL A 32 1.93 14.95 1.29
C VAL A 32 2.77 15.62 2.39
N GLN A 33 4.04 15.27 2.52
CA GLN A 33 4.87 15.74 3.62
C GLN A 33 5.68 17.01 3.33
N LYS A 34 5.92 17.33 2.07
CA LYS A 34 6.74 18.48 1.68
C LYS A 34 6.29 19.79 2.30
N PRO A 35 4.99 20.11 2.39
CA PRO A 35 4.55 21.37 3.03
C PRO A 35 4.98 21.49 4.49
N TYR A 36 5.16 20.38 5.19
CA TYR A 36 5.55 20.36 6.61
C TYR A 36 7.04 20.15 6.79
N MET A 37 7.74 19.70 5.77
CA MET A 37 9.17 19.39 5.81
C MET A 37 9.84 19.96 4.57
N PRO A 38 10.09 21.30 4.54
CA PRO A 38 10.58 21.97 3.32
C PRO A 38 11.89 21.43 2.78
N ASN A 39 12.73 20.83 3.64
CA ASN A 39 14.02 20.28 3.23
C ASN A 39 13.96 18.80 2.86
N LEU A 40 12.76 18.22 2.83
CA LEU A 40 12.56 16.82 2.49
C LEU A 40 12.99 16.56 1.05
N LYS A 41 13.71 15.45 0.83
CA LYS A 41 14.15 15.01 -0.49
C LYS A 41 13.39 13.76 -0.91
N LEU A 42 13.12 13.63 -2.21
CA LEU A 42 12.44 12.45 -2.73
C LEU A 42 13.21 11.16 -2.42
N GLU A 43 14.54 11.21 -2.43
CA GLU A 43 15.38 10.06 -2.12
C GLU A 43 15.16 9.56 -0.69
N GLU A 44 14.96 10.48 0.24
CA GLU A 44 14.62 10.14 1.62
C GLU A 44 13.28 9.42 1.70
N CYS A 45 12.33 9.84 0.88
CA CYS A 45 11.01 9.19 0.81
C CYS A 45 11.13 7.79 0.26
N ARG A 46 11.95 7.58 -0.79
CA ARG A 46 12.19 6.26 -1.34
C ARG A 46 12.76 5.31 -0.29
N THR A 47 13.75 5.78 0.46
CA THR A 47 14.38 4.99 1.52
C THR A 47 13.36 4.64 2.61
N SER A 48 12.56 5.61 3.03
CA SER A 48 11.54 5.40 4.05
C SER A 48 10.48 4.41 3.59
N VAL A 49 9.99 4.55 2.36
CA VAL A 49 8.98 3.66 1.82
C VAL A 49 9.54 2.24 1.68
N ALA A 50 10.77 2.08 1.20
CA ALA A 50 11.40 0.77 1.11
C ALA A 50 11.51 0.11 2.48
N SER A 51 11.87 0.89 3.51
CA SER A 51 11.95 0.39 4.88
C SER A 51 10.58 -0.05 5.40
N VAL A 52 9.53 0.73 5.15
CA VAL A 52 8.16 0.39 5.54
C VAL A 52 7.71 -0.87 4.83
N LEU A 53 7.98 -0.98 3.53
CA LEU A 53 7.61 -2.15 2.73
C LEU A 53 8.40 -3.41 3.07
N SER A 54 9.43 -3.31 3.92
CA SER A 54 10.15 -4.48 4.40
C SER A 54 9.50 -5.10 5.65
N LYS A 55 8.52 -4.43 6.25
CA LYS A 55 7.89 -4.88 7.49
C LYS A 55 6.77 -5.86 7.21
N ARG A 56 6.75 -6.96 7.97
CA ARG A 56 5.78 -8.03 7.79
C ARG A 56 4.33 -7.58 8.01
N GLU A 57 4.10 -6.76 9.03
CA GLU A 57 2.75 -6.25 9.31
C GLU A 57 2.23 -5.38 8.17
N VAL A 58 3.12 -4.69 7.47
CA VAL A 58 2.75 -3.89 6.30
C VAL A 58 2.39 -4.79 5.13
N HIS A 59 3.15 -5.87 4.91
CA HIS A 59 2.83 -6.86 3.88
C HIS A 59 1.43 -7.41 4.10
N ASN A 60 1.13 -7.82 5.34
CA ASN A 60 -0.17 -8.39 5.67
C ASN A 60 -1.30 -7.41 5.41
N ALA A 61 -1.11 -6.15 5.77
CA ALA A 61 -2.13 -5.12 5.56
C ALA A 61 -2.37 -4.87 4.07
N ILE A 62 -1.31 -4.76 3.27
CA ILE A 62 -1.41 -4.49 1.84
C ILE A 62 -2.05 -5.67 1.13
N ILE A 63 -1.60 -6.89 1.41
CA ILE A 63 -2.12 -8.09 0.77
C ILE A 63 -3.62 -8.24 1.09
N THR A 64 -3.99 -8.06 2.35
CA THR A 64 -5.38 -8.14 2.78
C THR A 64 -6.23 -7.08 2.08
N GLY A 65 -5.75 -5.85 2.02
CA GLY A 65 -6.47 -4.75 1.37
C GLY A 65 -6.68 -5.02 -0.12
N ILE A 66 -5.66 -5.49 -0.81
CA ILE A 66 -5.75 -5.78 -2.25
C ILE A 66 -6.73 -6.94 -2.50
N GLU A 67 -6.70 -7.97 -1.65
CA GLU A 67 -7.64 -9.09 -1.80
C GLU A 67 -9.08 -8.63 -1.60
N LEU A 68 -9.33 -7.76 -0.61
CA LEU A 68 -10.66 -7.18 -0.40
C LEU A 68 -11.10 -6.38 -1.62
N ASP A 69 -10.20 -5.58 -2.20
CA ASP A 69 -10.52 -4.82 -3.41
C ASP A 69 -10.89 -5.74 -4.58
N LYS A 70 -10.12 -6.82 -4.79
CA LYS A 70 -10.38 -7.76 -5.86
C LYS A 70 -11.74 -8.44 -5.70
N LEU A 71 -12.05 -8.88 -4.47
CA LEU A 71 -13.34 -9.53 -4.18
C LEU A 71 -14.50 -8.54 -4.35
N THR A 72 -14.29 -7.29 -3.97
CA THR A 72 -15.29 -6.25 -4.14
C THR A 72 -15.58 -5.99 -5.62
N GLU A 73 -14.53 -5.90 -6.44
CA GLU A 73 -14.65 -5.70 -7.89
C GLU A 73 -15.42 -6.85 -8.53
N GLN A 74 -15.32 -8.05 -7.98
CA GLN A 74 -16.03 -9.25 -8.45
C GLN A 74 -17.39 -9.41 -7.79
N ASN A 75 -17.78 -8.48 -6.91
CA ASN A 75 -19.05 -8.50 -6.18
C ASN A 75 -19.23 -9.78 -5.35
N LYS A 76 -18.15 -10.21 -4.71
CA LYS A 76 -18.12 -11.49 -3.97
C LYS A 76 -18.15 -11.36 -2.46
N LEU A 77 -18.12 -10.14 -1.93
CA LEU A 77 -18.22 -9.94 -0.49
C LEU A 77 -19.69 -9.95 -0.07
N SER A 78 -19.97 -10.45 1.14
CA SER A 78 -21.31 -10.38 1.68
C SER A 78 -21.60 -8.97 2.20
N GLN A 79 -22.89 -8.62 2.29
CA GLN A 79 -23.29 -7.33 2.83
C GLN A 79 -23.20 -7.35 4.36
N PRO A 80 -22.91 -6.24 5.02
CA PRO A 80 -22.74 -4.88 4.43
C PRO A 80 -21.32 -4.58 3.93
N LEU A 81 -20.38 -5.52 4.07
CA LEU A 81 -18.98 -5.29 3.73
C LEU A 81 -18.79 -4.93 2.25
N GLN A 82 -19.54 -5.61 1.36
CA GLN A 82 -19.48 -5.32 -0.06
C GLN A 82 -19.74 -3.84 -0.35
N ARG A 83 -20.79 -3.29 0.26
CA ARG A 83 -21.16 -1.89 0.06
C ARG A 83 -20.12 -0.93 0.65
N ILE A 84 -19.62 -1.26 1.85
CA ILE A 84 -18.65 -0.40 2.54
C ILE A 84 -17.35 -0.31 1.75
N VAL A 85 -16.82 -1.46 1.33
CA VAL A 85 -15.55 -1.50 0.58
C VAL A 85 -15.73 -0.92 -0.82
N ALA A 86 -16.86 -1.17 -1.46
CA ALA A 86 -17.13 -0.65 -2.80
C ALA A 86 -17.20 0.88 -2.85
N ASN A 87 -17.60 1.51 -1.74
CA ASN A 87 -17.70 2.97 -1.66
C ASN A 87 -16.39 3.64 -1.25
N ASP A 88 -15.42 2.86 -0.77
CA ASP A 88 -14.10 3.39 -0.45
C ASP A 88 -13.26 3.48 -1.72
N GLU A 89 -12.31 4.40 -1.72
CA GLU A 89 -11.32 4.43 -2.79
C GLU A 89 -10.34 3.28 -2.61
N SER A 90 -9.82 2.76 -3.74
CA SER A 90 -8.90 1.61 -3.73
C SER A 90 -7.51 2.03 -3.33
N LEU A 91 -7.32 2.43 -2.07
CA LEU A 91 -6.04 2.95 -1.57
C LEU A 91 -5.55 2.23 -0.32
N TYR A 92 -6.07 1.04 -0.02
CA TYR A 92 -5.71 0.33 1.21
C TYR A 92 -4.21 0.20 1.43
N GLY A 93 -3.47 -0.23 0.41
CA GLY A 93 -2.02 -0.39 0.55
C GLY A 93 -1.31 0.93 0.78
N ILE A 94 -1.74 1.97 0.10
CA ILE A 94 -1.13 3.30 0.19
C ILE A 94 -1.42 3.94 1.54
N ASP A 95 -2.66 3.83 2.03
CA ASP A 95 -3.04 4.36 3.33
C ASP A 95 -2.22 3.74 4.45
N GLU A 96 -2.02 2.41 4.41
CA GLU A 96 -1.19 1.73 5.41
C GLU A 96 0.26 2.21 5.36
N ILE A 97 0.80 2.39 4.17
CA ILE A 97 2.17 2.89 3.99
C ILE A 97 2.30 4.31 4.54
N LEU A 98 1.34 5.18 4.27
CA LEU A 98 1.33 6.54 4.78
C LEU A 98 1.26 6.57 6.29
N ALA A 99 0.49 5.67 6.90
CA ALA A 99 0.37 5.59 8.35
C ALA A 99 1.69 5.18 9.02
N PHE A 100 2.53 4.41 8.33
CA PHE A 100 3.80 3.93 8.86
C PHE A 100 4.99 4.81 8.45
N SER A 101 4.80 5.78 7.60
CA SER A 101 5.89 6.68 7.17
C SER A 101 5.99 7.97 8.04
#